data_d922b3317b411592898842b677db796e
#
_entry.id   d922b3317b411592898842b677db796e
#
_cell.length_a   1.000
_cell.length_b   1.000
_cell.length_c   1.000
_cell.angle_alpha   90.00
_cell.angle_beta   90.00
_cell.angle_gamma   90.00
#
_symmetry.space_group_name_H-M   'P 1'
#
loop_
_entity.id
_entity.type
_entity.pdbx_description
1 polymer ?
#
loop_
_entity_poly.entity_id
_entity_poly.type
_entity_poly.pdbx_seq_one_letter_code
_entity_poly.pdbx_strand_id
1 'polypeptide(L)'
;TLIPGEWFNLHNCAFADFMAGFFYLCWVPVPLGFAIYLYLKGKREMYLRFSLAFLFVNLVGFVGYYIHPAAPPWYVLEHGFTPVLNTPGSVAGLGRFDALVGAPVFHSIYCNNSNVFAAVPSLHAAYMLVATIYAIISRQHKLCIGIFAFICMGIWWTAVYSTHHYIIDVLLGILTTIVALLIL
;
A
#
# COMPACT_ATOMS: atom_id res chain seq x y z
N THR A 1 -8.41 -11.09 -22.75
CA THR A 1 -7.10 -11.03 -22.06
C THR A 1 -7.39 -10.72 -20.60
N LEU A 2 -7.01 -11.60 -19.67
CA LEU A 2 -7.18 -11.38 -18.23
C LEU A 2 -6.18 -10.32 -17.74
N ILE A 3 -6.61 -9.45 -16.83
CA ILE A 3 -5.68 -8.60 -16.08
C ILE A 3 -4.95 -9.45 -15.02
N PRO A 4 -3.72 -9.04 -14.58
CA PRO A 4 -2.95 -9.84 -13.61
C PRO A 4 -3.73 -10.20 -12.34
N GLY A 5 -4.55 -9.29 -11.81
CA GLY A 5 -5.38 -9.57 -10.62
C GLY A 5 -6.42 -10.67 -10.84
N GLU A 6 -7.06 -10.73 -12.02
CA GLU A 6 -7.98 -11.83 -12.36
C GLU A 6 -7.24 -13.16 -12.45
N TRP A 7 -6.05 -13.16 -13.07
CA TRP A 7 -5.23 -14.36 -13.14
C TRP A 7 -4.89 -14.90 -11.76
N PHE A 8 -4.50 -14.03 -10.82
CA PHE A 8 -4.23 -14.40 -9.44
C PHE A 8 -5.49 -14.90 -8.71
N ASN A 9 -6.66 -14.33 -8.98
CA ASN A 9 -7.91 -14.83 -8.43
C ASN A 9 -8.24 -16.25 -8.86
N LEU A 10 -7.82 -16.65 -10.06
CA LEU A 10 -7.99 -18.02 -10.58
C LEU A 10 -6.91 -18.99 -10.05
N HIS A 11 -5.73 -18.48 -9.67
CA HIS A 11 -4.55 -19.27 -9.30
C HIS A 11 -4.07 -18.92 -7.87
N ASN A 12 -5.01 -18.71 -6.96
CA ASN A 12 -4.67 -18.44 -5.55
C ASN A 12 -4.37 -19.74 -4.78
N CYS A 13 -3.68 -19.60 -3.66
CA CYS A 13 -3.48 -20.68 -2.70
C CYS A 13 -3.36 -20.10 -1.27
N ALA A 14 -3.68 -20.92 -0.27
CA ALA A 14 -3.71 -20.51 1.13
C ALA A 14 -2.40 -19.84 1.61
N PHE A 15 -1.24 -20.35 1.16
CA PHE A 15 0.04 -19.74 1.49
C PHE A 15 0.18 -18.33 0.91
N ALA A 16 -0.17 -18.13 -0.36
CA ALA A 16 -0.13 -16.82 -1.02
C ALA A 16 -1.13 -15.85 -0.38
N ASP A 17 -2.34 -16.32 -0.05
CA ASP A 17 -3.36 -15.51 0.63
C ASP A 17 -2.89 -15.06 2.02
N PHE A 18 -2.27 -15.97 2.79
CA PHE A 18 -1.69 -15.63 4.08
C PHE A 18 -0.56 -14.60 3.95
N MET A 19 0.37 -14.81 3.01
CA MET A 19 1.48 -13.88 2.77
C MET A 19 1.00 -12.52 2.27
N ALA A 20 -0.04 -12.50 1.44
CA ALA A 20 -0.65 -11.25 0.98
C ALA A 20 -1.22 -10.45 2.16
N GLY A 21 -1.99 -11.07 3.04
CA GLY A 21 -2.49 -10.41 4.24
C GLY A 21 -1.36 -9.94 5.15
N PHE A 22 -0.36 -10.78 5.40
CA PHE A 22 0.80 -10.42 6.21
C PHE A 22 1.51 -9.18 5.68
N PHE A 23 1.89 -9.16 4.40
CA PHE A 23 2.55 -8.00 3.80
C PHE A 23 1.67 -6.76 3.86
N TYR A 24 0.38 -6.91 3.56
CA TYR A 24 -0.51 -5.77 3.51
C TYR A 24 -0.76 -5.18 4.89
N LEU A 25 -0.73 -5.97 5.96
CA LEU A 25 -0.80 -5.46 7.33
C LEU A 25 0.43 -4.64 7.73
N CYS A 26 1.57 -4.80 7.04
CA CYS A 26 2.80 -4.08 7.35
C CYS A 26 2.84 -2.63 6.85
N TRP A 27 1.93 -2.20 5.97
CA TRP A 27 2.01 -0.92 5.24
C TRP A 27 1.99 0.34 6.13
N VAL A 28 1.33 0.30 7.29
CA VAL A 28 1.34 1.39 8.28
C VAL A 28 2.17 1.03 9.49
N PRO A 29 2.00 -0.14 10.13
CA PRO A 29 2.72 -0.45 11.37
C PRO A 29 4.24 -0.41 11.22
N VAL A 30 4.80 -0.85 10.09
CA VAL A 30 6.26 -0.86 9.90
C VAL A 30 6.83 0.54 9.75
N PRO A 31 6.32 1.44 8.87
CA PRO A 31 6.75 2.82 8.83
C PRO A 31 6.57 3.56 10.16
N LEU A 32 5.45 3.36 10.85
CA LEU A 32 5.20 3.96 12.16
C LEU A 32 6.20 3.47 13.21
N GLY A 33 6.45 2.16 13.27
CA GLY A 33 7.45 1.56 14.15
C GLY A 33 8.85 2.10 13.86
N PHE A 34 9.19 2.32 12.58
CA PHE A 34 10.45 2.93 12.19
C PHE A 34 10.57 4.39 12.66
N ALA A 35 9.50 5.18 12.52
CA ALA A 35 9.46 6.55 13.07
C ALA A 35 9.70 6.57 14.57
N ILE A 36 8.99 5.73 15.32
CA ILE A 36 9.14 5.56 16.77
C ILE A 36 10.58 5.15 17.12
N TYR A 37 11.13 4.18 16.39
CA TYR A 37 12.52 3.75 16.58
C TYR A 37 13.52 4.90 16.40
N LEU A 38 13.40 5.69 15.33
CA LEU A 38 14.28 6.85 15.10
C LEU A 38 14.18 7.87 16.23
N TYR A 39 12.97 8.14 16.71
CA TYR A 39 12.72 9.05 17.82
C TYR A 39 13.38 8.56 19.12
N LEU A 40 13.14 7.29 19.50
CA LEU A 40 13.68 6.70 20.72
C LEU A 40 15.22 6.58 20.71
N LYS A 41 15.82 6.38 19.52
CA LYS A 41 17.28 6.38 19.35
C LYS A 41 17.90 7.77 19.34
N GLY A 42 17.14 8.82 19.58
CA GLY A 42 17.62 10.20 19.58
C GLY A 42 18.00 10.74 18.20
N LYS A 43 17.69 10.02 17.10
CA LYS A 43 17.94 10.45 15.72
C LYS A 43 16.86 11.46 15.27
N ARG A 44 16.69 12.54 16.04
CA ARG A 44 15.57 13.49 15.86
C ARG A 44 15.51 14.10 14.47
N GLU A 45 16.64 14.45 13.90
CA GLU A 45 16.69 15.00 12.54
C GLU A 45 16.17 14.00 11.50
N MET A 46 16.61 12.74 11.57
CA MET A 46 16.12 11.69 10.67
C MET A 46 14.64 11.40 10.89
N TYR A 47 14.17 11.38 12.13
CA TYR A 47 12.77 11.26 12.47
C TYR A 47 11.93 12.37 11.81
N LEU A 48 12.35 13.63 11.94
CA LEU A 48 11.62 14.77 11.38
C LEU A 48 11.63 14.74 9.84
N ARG A 49 12.78 14.46 9.23
CA ARG A 49 12.90 14.32 7.77
C ARG A 49 12.03 13.19 7.25
N PHE A 50 12.05 12.02 7.89
CA PHE A 50 11.20 10.90 7.54
C PHE A 50 9.71 11.22 7.66
N SER A 51 9.30 11.83 8.79
CA SER A 51 7.91 12.21 9.04
C SER A 51 7.41 13.26 8.04
N LEU A 52 8.25 14.24 7.70
CA LEU A 52 7.95 15.25 6.70
C LEU A 52 7.81 14.63 5.29
N ALA A 53 8.74 13.74 4.92
CA ALA A 53 8.67 13.01 3.65
C ALA A 53 7.40 12.17 3.57
N PHE A 54 7.04 11.48 4.65
CA PHE A 54 5.82 10.67 4.72
C PHE A 54 4.57 11.53 4.56
N LEU A 55 4.50 12.68 5.25
CA LEU A 55 3.42 13.66 5.10
C LEU A 55 3.35 14.17 3.65
N PHE A 56 4.50 14.53 3.07
CA PHE A 56 4.55 15.12 1.74
C PHE A 56 4.12 14.13 0.65
N VAL A 57 4.52 12.87 0.76
CA VAL A 57 4.03 11.79 -0.12
C VAL A 57 2.50 11.66 -0.05
N ASN A 58 1.91 11.78 1.15
CA ASN A 58 0.45 11.79 1.31
C ASN A 58 -0.18 12.98 0.58
N LEU A 59 0.36 14.20 0.76
CA LEU A 59 -0.18 15.39 0.11
C LEU A 59 -0.14 15.27 -1.41
N VAL A 60 0.99 14.82 -1.98
CA VAL A 60 1.12 14.59 -3.44
C VAL A 60 0.16 13.50 -3.91
N GLY A 61 0.02 12.41 -3.15
CA GLY A 61 -0.92 11.34 -3.46
C GLY A 61 -2.38 11.80 -3.45
N PHE A 62 -2.77 12.61 -2.45
CA PHE A 62 -4.12 13.18 -2.39
C PHE A 62 -4.40 14.12 -3.56
N VAL A 63 -3.44 14.93 -3.97
CA VAL A 63 -3.56 15.72 -5.20
C VAL A 63 -3.82 14.80 -6.40
N GLY A 64 -3.11 13.67 -6.50
CA GLY A 64 -3.35 12.65 -7.52
C GLY A 64 -4.79 12.13 -7.51
N TYR A 65 -5.34 11.80 -6.35
CA TYR A 65 -6.73 11.33 -6.21
C TYR A 65 -7.77 12.35 -6.68
N TYR A 66 -7.50 13.64 -6.49
CA TYR A 66 -8.40 14.71 -6.98
C TYR A 66 -8.27 14.96 -8.48
N ILE A 67 -7.04 14.89 -9.00
CA ILE A 67 -6.80 15.15 -10.44
C ILE A 67 -7.26 13.96 -11.30
N HIS A 68 -7.07 12.73 -10.78
CA HIS A 68 -7.35 11.50 -11.52
C HIS A 68 -8.05 10.46 -10.62
N PRO A 69 -9.33 10.67 -10.27
CA PRO A 69 -10.12 9.65 -9.60
C PRO A 69 -10.14 8.37 -10.44
N ALA A 70 -9.77 7.24 -9.85
CA ALA A 70 -9.68 5.98 -10.57
C ALA A 70 -10.24 4.83 -9.75
N ALA A 71 -11.00 3.96 -10.41
CA ALA A 71 -11.56 2.76 -9.82
C ALA A 71 -10.48 1.65 -9.73
N PRO A 72 -10.38 0.94 -8.59
CA PRO A 72 -9.51 -0.22 -8.47
C PRO A 72 -10.04 -1.41 -9.28
N PRO A 73 -9.18 -2.42 -9.57
CA PRO A 73 -9.59 -3.60 -10.34
C PRO A 73 -10.83 -4.30 -9.78
N TRP A 74 -10.92 -4.51 -8.46
CA TRP A 74 -12.06 -5.15 -7.83
C TRP A 74 -13.38 -4.43 -8.14
N TYR A 75 -13.35 -3.08 -8.16
CA TYR A 75 -14.55 -2.29 -8.47
C TYR A 75 -15.03 -2.56 -9.89
N VAL A 76 -14.10 -2.53 -10.85
CA VAL A 76 -14.45 -2.76 -12.27
C VAL A 76 -14.98 -4.17 -12.49
N LEU A 77 -14.43 -5.17 -11.77
CA LEU A 77 -14.89 -6.56 -11.84
C LEU A 77 -16.31 -6.74 -11.26
N GLU A 78 -16.67 -6.00 -10.21
CA GLU A 78 -17.96 -6.12 -9.53
C GLU A 78 -19.05 -5.21 -10.12
N HIS A 79 -18.69 -3.98 -10.55
CA HIS A 79 -19.63 -2.92 -10.94
C HIS A 79 -19.46 -2.43 -12.39
N GLY A 80 -18.44 -2.91 -13.10
CA GLY A 80 -18.12 -2.42 -14.45
C GLY A 80 -17.50 -1.02 -14.45
N PHE A 81 -17.62 -0.31 -15.57
CA PHE A 81 -16.99 1.01 -15.76
C PHE A 81 -17.89 2.19 -15.37
N THR A 82 -19.11 1.93 -14.95
CA THR A 82 -20.03 3.02 -14.57
C THR A 82 -19.80 3.40 -13.11
N PRO A 83 -19.49 4.68 -12.80
CA PRO A 83 -19.33 5.12 -11.43
C PRO A 83 -20.65 5.03 -10.65
N VAL A 84 -20.64 4.29 -9.54
CA VAL A 84 -21.75 4.22 -8.57
C VAL A 84 -21.32 4.94 -7.31
N LEU A 85 -21.99 6.04 -6.99
CA LEU A 85 -21.68 6.82 -5.79
C LEU A 85 -22.07 6.04 -4.53
N ASN A 86 -21.32 6.26 -3.46
CA ASN A 86 -21.51 5.61 -2.16
C ASN A 86 -21.31 4.08 -2.20
N THR A 87 -20.58 3.55 -3.16
CA THR A 87 -20.17 2.15 -3.13
C THR A 87 -19.31 1.89 -1.88
N PRO A 88 -19.65 0.90 -1.05
CA PRO A 88 -18.83 0.56 0.11
C PRO A 88 -17.47 0.00 -0.31
N GLY A 89 -16.45 0.17 0.53
CA GLY A 89 -15.14 -0.44 0.29
C GLY A 89 -15.22 -1.97 0.31
N SER A 90 -14.48 -2.61 -0.58
CA SER A 90 -14.38 -4.07 -0.66
C SER A 90 -13.05 -4.57 -0.11
N VAL A 91 -13.08 -5.71 0.56
CA VAL A 91 -11.86 -6.43 0.97
C VAL A 91 -11.18 -7.11 -0.22
N ALA A 92 -11.88 -7.25 -1.33
CA ALA A 92 -11.43 -7.91 -2.55
C ALA A 92 -10.69 -9.23 -2.24
N GLY A 93 -9.53 -9.49 -2.84
CA GLY A 93 -8.77 -10.70 -2.60
C GLY A 93 -8.24 -10.88 -1.17
N LEU A 94 -8.18 -9.82 -0.34
CA LEU A 94 -7.77 -9.92 1.05
C LEU A 94 -8.81 -10.61 1.95
N GLY A 95 -10.06 -10.73 1.49
CA GLY A 95 -11.07 -11.54 2.18
C GLY A 95 -10.68 -13.01 2.33
N ARG A 96 -9.81 -13.55 1.46
CA ARG A 96 -9.27 -14.90 1.59
C ARG A 96 -8.34 -15.03 2.81
N PHE A 97 -7.58 -13.99 3.13
CA PHE A 97 -6.80 -13.93 4.38
C PHE A 97 -7.73 -13.94 5.61
N ASP A 98 -8.77 -13.10 5.62
CA ASP A 98 -9.73 -13.06 6.72
C ASP A 98 -10.37 -14.45 6.96
N ALA A 99 -10.71 -15.15 5.89
CA ALA A 99 -11.25 -16.52 5.96
C ALA A 99 -10.23 -17.51 6.53
N LEU A 100 -8.94 -17.40 6.19
CA LEU A 100 -7.88 -18.26 6.69
C LEU A 100 -7.61 -18.08 8.19
N VAL A 101 -7.62 -16.83 8.67
CA VAL A 101 -7.34 -16.52 10.07
C VAL A 101 -8.59 -16.60 10.95
N GLY A 102 -9.78 -16.73 10.36
CA GLY A 102 -11.05 -16.80 11.08
C GLY A 102 -11.46 -15.48 11.74
N ALA A 103 -10.98 -14.33 11.25
CA ALA A 103 -11.25 -13.02 11.84
C ALA A 103 -11.41 -11.95 10.73
N PRO A 104 -12.35 -10.99 10.87
CA PRO A 104 -12.66 -9.96 9.87
C PRO A 104 -11.66 -8.80 9.91
N VAL A 105 -10.36 -9.09 9.74
CA VAL A 105 -9.28 -8.10 9.88
C VAL A 105 -9.40 -7.02 8.79
N PHE A 106 -9.33 -7.43 7.53
CA PHE A 106 -9.42 -6.51 6.40
C PHE A 106 -10.84 -6.00 6.19
N HIS A 107 -11.84 -6.83 6.47
CA HIS A 107 -13.23 -6.37 6.44
C HIS A 107 -13.44 -5.17 7.36
N SER A 108 -12.93 -5.22 8.58
CA SER A 108 -13.03 -4.12 9.55
C SER A 108 -12.30 -2.85 9.10
N ILE A 109 -11.20 -2.99 8.34
CA ILE A 109 -10.43 -1.86 7.81
C ILE A 109 -11.17 -1.21 6.61
N TYR A 110 -11.66 -2.03 5.68
CA TYR A 110 -12.20 -1.54 4.42
C TYR A 110 -13.70 -1.16 4.46
N CYS A 111 -14.50 -1.73 5.38
CA CYS A 111 -15.92 -1.39 5.47
C CYS A 111 -16.19 0.10 5.73
N ASN A 112 -15.22 0.84 6.27
CA ASN A 112 -15.30 2.27 6.54
C ASN A 112 -14.56 3.13 5.50
N ASN A 113 -14.16 2.56 4.35
CA ASN A 113 -13.49 3.33 3.32
C ASN A 113 -14.45 4.34 2.69
N SER A 114 -14.11 5.63 2.79
CA SER A 114 -14.96 6.73 2.33
C SER A 114 -14.84 7.03 0.83
N ASN A 115 -13.80 6.56 0.15
CA ASN A 115 -13.56 6.84 -1.27
C ASN A 115 -12.95 5.65 -1.99
N VAL A 116 -13.77 4.91 -2.73
CA VAL A 116 -13.32 3.76 -3.53
C VAL A 116 -12.57 4.16 -4.80
N PHE A 117 -12.71 5.41 -5.26
CA PHE A 117 -12.05 5.94 -6.46
C PHE A 117 -10.66 6.54 -6.18
N ALA A 118 -10.08 6.30 -5.02
CA ALA A 118 -8.73 6.71 -4.65
C ALA A 118 -7.69 5.60 -4.93
N ALA A 119 -7.71 5.01 -6.14
CA ALA A 119 -6.80 3.94 -6.49
C ALA A 119 -5.45 4.46 -7.04
N VAL A 120 -5.40 5.64 -7.65
CA VAL A 120 -4.21 6.20 -8.35
C VAL A 120 -3.80 7.54 -7.75
N PRO A 121 -2.53 7.67 -7.32
CA PRO A 121 -1.46 6.67 -7.19
C PRO A 121 -1.62 5.76 -5.95
N SER A 122 -1.02 4.55 -5.96
CA SER A 122 -1.07 3.67 -4.80
C SER A 122 -0.19 4.18 -3.64
N LEU A 123 -0.81 4.73 -2.60
CA LEU A 123 -0.10 5.12 -1.37
C LEU A 123 0.39 3.92 -0.56
N HIS A 124 -0.25 2.75 -0.69
CA HIS A 124 0.27 1.51 -0.12
C HIS A 124 1.67 1.18 -0.66
N ALA A 125 1.88 1.37 -1.97
CA ALA A 125 3.18 1.17 -2.59
C ALA A 125 4.22 2.21 -2.15
N ALA A 126 3.78 3.44 -1.88
CA ALA A 126 4.65 4.55 -1.52
C ALA A 126 5.21 4.44 -0.09
N TYR A 127 4.41 4.07 0.90
CA TYR A 127 4.77 4.16 2.31
C TYR A 127 5.98 3.32 2.70
N MET A 128 5.99 2.04 2.31
CA MET A 128 7.15 1.19 2.60
C MET A 128 8.37 1.56 1.77
N LEU A 129 8.19 2.16 0.59
CA LEU A 129 9.31 2.68 -0.19
C LEU A 129 9.98 3.85 0.53
N VAL A 130 9.22 4.81 1.07
CA VAL A 130 9.76 5.90 1.91
C VAL A 130 10.53 5.32 3.10
N ALA A 131 9.94 4.37 3.83
CA ALA A 131 10.60 3.74 4.97
C ALA A 131 11.91 3.05 4.58
N THR A 132 11.92 2.35 3.45
CA THR A 132 13.12 1.66 2.92
C THR A 132 14.21 2.66 2.53
N ILE A 133 13.86 3.74 1.83
CA ILE A 133 14.80 4.81 1.45
C ILE A 133 15.40 5.45 2.70
N TYR A 134 14.58 5.78 3.70
CA TYR A 134 15.09 6.39 4.93
C TYR A 134 15.86 5.41 5.81
N ALA A 135 15.60 4.10 5.75
CA ALA A 135 16.46 3.11 6.37
C ALA A 135 17.87 3.11 5.75
N ILE A 136 17.96 3.30 4.43
CA ILE A 136 19.25 3.44 3.72
C ILE A 136 19.94 4.76 4.12
N ILE A 137 19.23 5.89 4.02
CA ILE A 137 19.77 7.22 4.32
C ILE A 137 20.26 7.31 5.77
N SER A 138 19.49 6.77 6.72
CA SER A 138 19.84 6.75 8.15
C SER A 138 20.86 5.66 8.52
N ARG A 139 21.43 4.97 7.51
CA ARG A 139 22.47 3.92 7.64
C ARG A 139 22.08 2.81 8.63
N GLN A 140 20.88 2.28 8.49
CA GLN A 140 20.46 1.13 9.29
C GLN A 140 21.26 -0.13 8.92
N HIS A 141 21.20 -1.14 9.79
CA HIS A 141 21.86 -2.42 9.50
C HIS A 141 21.31 -3.03 8.20
N LYS A 142 22.19 -3.66 7.39
CA LYS A 142 21.83 -4.21 6.08
C LYS A 142 20.67 -5.19 6.13
N LEU A 143 20.55 -5.99 7.22
CA LEU A 143 19.43 -6.90 7.43
C LEU A 143 18.11 -6.14 7.58
N CYS A 144 18.08 -5.02 8.32
CA CYS A 144 16.89 -4.17 8.46
C CYS A 144 16.46 -3.60 7.10
N ILE A 145 17.40 -3.08 6.32
CA ILE A 145 17.15 -2.58 4.96
C ILE A 145 16.60 -3.71 4.07
N GLY A 146 17.18 -4.89 4.14
CA GLY A 146 16.74 -6.07 3.38
C GLY A 146 15.30 -6.49 3.75
N ILE A 147 14.96 -6.49 5.05
CA ILE A 147 13.60 -6.79 5.52
C ILE A 147 12.61 -5.72 5.01
N PHE A 148 12.95 -4.44 5.09
CA PHE A 148 12.08 -3.36 4.61
C PHE A 148 11.86 -3.46 3.09
N ALA A 149 12.91 -3.72 2.32
CA ALA A 149 12.80 -3.92 0.87
C ALA A 149 11.94 -5.15 0.53
N PHE A 150 12.10 -6.25 1.27
CA PHE A 150 11.28 -7.46 1.09
C PHE A 150 9.80 -7.20 1.38
N ILE A 151 9.48 -6.51 2.49
CA ILE A 151 8.10 -6.12 2.81
C ILE A 151 7.55 -5.17 1.75
N CYS A 152 8.34 -4.20 1.28
CA CYS A 152 7.97 -3.27 0.23
C CYS A 152 7.55 -4.00 -1.06
N MET A 153 8.39 -4.93 -1.53
CA MET A 153 8.06 -5.78 -2.70
C MET A 153 6.84 -6.65 -2.46
N GLY A 154 6.70 -7.20 -1.24
CA GLY A 154 5.54 -7.98 -0.83
C GLY A 154 4.25 -7.17 -0.89
N ILE A 155 4.26 -5.90 -0.45
CA ILE A 155 3.10 -5.00 -0.55
C ILE A 155 2.77 -4.69 -2.02
N TRP A 156 3.76 -4.42 -2.87
CA TRP A 156 3.53 -4.20 -4.30
C TRP A 156 2.89 -5.40 -4.99
N TRP A 157 3.40 -6.60 -4.69
CA TRP A 157 2.81 -7.84 -5.17
C TRP A 157 1.38 -8.02 -4.65
N THR A 158 1.15 -7.82 -3.34
CA THR A 158 -0.17 -7.98 -2.72
C THR A 158 -1.19 -7.01 -3.31
N ALA A 159 -0.81 -5.76 -3.58
CA ALA A 159 -1.68 -4.76 -4.18
C ALA A 159 -2.31 -5.24 -5.49
N VAL A 160 -1.53 -5.94 -6.32
CA VAL A 160 -1.99 -6.53 -7.59
C VAL A 160 -2.68 -7.89 -7.35
N TYR A 161 -2.10 -8.74 -6.49
CA TYR A 161 -2.63 -10.07 -6.15
C TYR A 161 -4.05 -10.02 -5.59
N SER A 162 -4.33 -9.02 -4.76
CA SER A 162 -5.63 -8.84 -4.10
C SER A 162 -6.63 -8.01 -4.92
N THR A 163 -6.31 -7.63 -6.14
CA THR A 163 -7.14 -6.77 -7.02
C THR A 163 -7.45 -5.37 -6.45
N HIS A 164 -6.65 -4.90 -5.49
CA HIS A 164 -6.79 -3.53 -4.96
C HIS A 164 -6.17 -2.48 -5.89
N HIS A 165 -5.13 -2.85 -6.65
CA HIS A 165 -4.45 -1.94 -7.56
C HIS A 165 -4.07 -2.62 -8.88
N TYR A 166 -4.05 -1.84 -9.96
CA TYR A 166 -3.35 -2.20 -11.19
C TYR A 166 -1.84 -2.04 -11.00
N ILE A 167 -1.05 -2.66 -11.85
CA ILE A 167 0.42 -2.48 -11.85
C ILE A 167 0.79 -1.00 -12.03
N ILE A 168 0.05 -0.29 -12.88
CA ILE A 168 0.29 1.14 -13.13
C ILE A 168 0.10 2.00 -11.87
N ASP A 169 -0.85 1.66 -11.00
CA ASP A 169 -1.10 2.39 -9.76
C ASP A 169 0.10 2.28 -8.81
N VAL A 170 0.70 1.08 -8.75
CA VAL A 170 1.92 0.80 -7.98
C VAL A 170 3.09 1.60 -8.53
N LEU A 171 3.29 1.61 -9.87
CA LEU A 171 4.35 2.38 -10.52
C LEU A 171 4.19 3.89 -10.29
N LEU A 172 2.95 4.40 -10.36
CA LEU A 172 2.66 5.79 -10.04
C LEU A 172 2.86 6.11 -8.56
N GLY A 173 2.60 5.17 -7.65
CA GLY A 173 2.94 5.29 -6.23
C GLY A 173 4.45 5.39 -5.98
N ILE A 174 5.25 4.60 -6.70
CA ILE A 174 6.72 4.70 -6.69
C ILE A 174 7.17 6.07 -7.22
N LEU A 175 6.62 6.51 -8.35
CA LEU A 175 6.91 7.82 -8.94
C LEU A 175 6.54 8.97 -7.99
N THR A 176 5.37 8.90 -7.36
CA THR A 176 4.91 9.85 -6.34
C THR A 176 5.93 9.98 -5.20
N THR A 177 6.46 8.84 -4.73
CA THR A 177 7.50 8.84 -3.70
C THR A 177 8.77 9.55 -4.19
N ILE A 178 9.25 9.23 -5.40
CA ILE A 178 10.45 9.84 -5.97
C ILE A 178 10.26 11.36 -6.12
N VAL A 179 9.15 11.79 -6.72
CA VAL A 179 8.83 13.22 -6.90
C VAL A 179 8.77 13.94 -5.56
N ALA A 180 8.06 13.39 -4.57
CA ALA A 180 7.95 13.98 -3.25
C ALA A 180 9.32 14.14 -2.56
N LEU A 181 10.20 13.15 -2.69
CA LEU A 181 11.55 13.20 -2.10
C LEU A 181 12.52 14.12 -2.84
N LEU A 182 12.29 14.40 -4.12
CA LEU A 182 13.11 15.34 -4.89
C LEU A 182 12.74 16.82 -4.62
N ILE A 183 11.52 17.07 -4.14
CA ILE A 183 11.04 18.41 -3.79
C ILE A 183 11.43 18.80 -2.38
N LEU A 184 11.64 17.84 -1.48
CA LEU A 184 12.07 18.02 -0.08
C LEU A 184 13.57 18.20 0.06
#